data_bf0a71972c0d70792542c84540cae371
#
_entry.id   bf0a71972c0d70792542c84540cae371
#
_cell.length_a   1.000
_cell.length_b   1.000
_cell.length_c   1.000
_cell.angle_alpha   90.00
_cell.angle_beta   90.00
_cell.angle_gamma   90.00
#
_symmetry.space_group_name_H-M   'P 1'
#
loop_
_entity.id
_entity.type
_entity.pdbx_description
1 polymer ?
#
loop_
_entity_poly.entity_id
_entity_poly.type
_entity_poly.pdbx_seq_one_letter_code
_entity_poly.pdbx_strand_id
1 'polypeptide(L)'
;MSLTLTAQADSIKRVAPPGSNFPISQLVTVPAGSQLTFVSGTLPDVADPNAPKGSIAALGNTETQTRSVLKKLRAALQSQGLDLGDIVQLRVFLVGDPANGGNLDFAGLQAAYTEFFATAEQPRTPTRTAIQVVALPLPGALVEIDAIAAKAP
;
A
#
# COMPACT_ATOMS: atom_id res chain seq x y z
N MET A 1 -23.21 18.33 -40.62
CA MET A 1 -23.14 17.17 -39.72
C MET A 1 -21.82 17.29 -38.96
N SER A 2 -21.87 17.77 -37.72
CA SER A 2 -20.67 17.89 -36.87
C SER A 2 -20.48 16.57 -36.13
N LEU A 3 -19.43 15.82 -36.48
CA LEU A 3 -19.02 14.66 -35.69
C LEU A 3 -18.35 15.17 -34.42
N THR A 4 -19.06 15.15 -33.31
CA THR A 4 -18.46 15.25 -31.98
C THR A 4 -17.69 13.95 -31.73
N LEU A 5 -16.35 13.98 -31.91
CA LEU A 5 -15.48 12.97 -31.31
C LEU A 5 -15.63 13.09 -29.79
N THR A 6 -16.37 12.19 -29.17
CA THR A 6 -16.28 11.97 -27.74
C THR A 6 -14.89 11.41 -27.47
N ALA A 7 -13.99 12.24 -26.99
CA ALA A 7 -12.72 11.79 -26.44
C ALA A 7 -13.06 10.81 -25.32
N GLN A 8 -12.73 9.53 -25.53
CA GLN A 8 -12.85 8.52 -24.47
C GLN A 8 -11.87 8.93 -23.37
N ALA A 9 -12.39 9.21 -22.18
CA ALA A 9 -11.54 9.61 -21.06
C ALA A 9 -10.45 8.53 -20.88
N ASP A 10 -9.19 8.96 -20.97
CA ASP A 10 -8.06 8.06 -20.79
C ASP A 10 -8.13 7.45 -19.38
N SER A 11 -8.12 6.13 -19.29
CA SER A 11 -8.16 5.40 -18.02
C SER A 11 -6.75 5.09 -17.52
N ILE A 12 -6.59 4.94 -16.20
CA ILE A 12 -5.36 4.45 -15.61
C ILE A 12 -5.13 3.01 -16.07
N LYS A 13 -4.03 2.78 -16.80
CA LYS A 13 -3.66 1.45 -17.33
C LYS A 13 -2.74 0.75 -16.33
N ARG A 14 -3.03 -0.52 -16.06
CA ARG A 14 -2.25 -1.37 -15.14
C ARG A 14 -1.83 -2.64 -15.89
N VAL A 15 -0.54 -2.96 -15.83
CA VAL A 15 0.04 -4.12 -16.49
C VAL A 15 0.60 -5.05 -15.42
N ALA A 16 0.11 -6.29 -15.38
CA ALA A 16 0.63 -7.32 -14.49
C ALA A 16 2.03 -7.79 -14.93
N PRO A 17 2.86 -8.32 -14.01
CA PRO A 17 4.12 -8.94 -14.39
C PRO A 17 3.89 -10.15 -15.33
N PRO A 18 4.65 -10.28 -16.43
CA PRO A 18 4.47 -11.37 -17.37
C PRO A 18 4.63 -12.75 -16.70
N GLY A 19 3.69 -13.67 -16.96
CA GLY A 19 3.75 -15.04 -16.45
C GLY A 19 3.66 -15.18 -14.92
N SER A 20 3.21 -14.14 -14.21
CA SER A 20 3.14 -14.14 -12.75
C SER A 20 1.73 -13.75 -12.27
N ASN A 21 1.25 -14.47 -11.25
CA ASN A 21 0.03 -14.14 -10.51
C ASN A 21 0.33 -13.30 -9.25
N PHE A 22 1.54 -12.74 -9.15
CA PHE A 22 1.91 -11.93 -8.00
C PHE A 22 1.04 -10.66 -7.95
N PRO A 23 0.46 -10.30 -6.80
CA PRO A 23 -0.62 -9.32 -6.69
C PRO A 23 -0.12 -7.87 -6.74
N ILE A 24 0.68 -7.53 -7.74
CA ILE A 24 1.16 -6.16 -8.03
C ILE A 24 1.02 -5.85 -9.51
N SER A 25 1.06 -4.58 -9.87
CA SER A 25 1.30 -4.15 -11.25
C SER A 25 2.81 -4.00 -11.48
N GLN A 26 3.30 -4.44 -12.63
CA GLN A 26 4.66 -4.13 -13.08
C GLN A 26 4.75 -2.68 -13.53
N LEU A 27 3.72 -2.21 -14.23
CA LEU A 27 3.62 -0.85 -14.76
C LEU A 27 2.23 -0.28 -14.46
N VAL A 28 2.19 0.99 -14.13
CA VAL A 28 0.95 1.78 -14.07
C VAL A 28 1.18 3.05 -14.89
N THR A 29 0.31 3.28 -15.88
CA THR A 29 0.31 4.52 -16.67
C THR A 29 -0.87 5.38 -16.24
N VAL A 30 -0.57 6.59 -15.84
CA VAL A 30 -1.54 7.59 -15.43
C VAL A 30 -1.73 8.57 -16.59
N PRO A 31 -2.95 8.78 -17.12
CA PRO A 31 -3.17 9.67 -18.25
C PRO A 31 -2.96 11.14 -17.85
N ALA A 32 -2.69 11.98 -18.86
CA ALA A 32 -2.57 13.42 -18.66
C ALA A 32 -3.86 14.01 -18.08
N GLY A 33 -3.75 15.03 -17.23
CA GLY A 33 -4.89 15.66 -16.58
C GLY A 33 -5.40 14.93 -15.33
N SER A 34 -4.83 13.78 -14.97
CA SER A 34 -5.19 13.08 -13.74
C SER A 34 -4.80 13.89 -12.50
N GLN A 35 -5.66 13.83 -11.48
CA GLN A 35 -5.32 14.32 -10.14
C GLN A 35 -4.45 13.28 -9.43
N LEU A 36 -3.31 13.72 -8.90
CA LEU A 36 -2.44 12.89 -8.06
C LEU A 36 -2.59 13.28 -6.59
N THR A 37 -2.69 12.26 -5.73
CA THR A 37 -2.74 12.42 -4.27
C THR A 37 -1.56 11.67 -3.67
N PHE A 38 -0.69 12.37 -2.96
CA PHE A 38 0.46 11.83 -2.26
C PHE A 38 0.09 11.59 -0.80
N VAL A 39 0.30 10.36 -0.32
CA VAL A 39 0.06 9.98 1.07
C VAL A 39 1.40 9.75 1.74
N SER A 40 1.64 10.48 2.82
CA SER A 40 2.87 10.36 3.62
C SER A 40 3.03 8.98 4.24
N GLY A 41 4.26 8.66 4.67
CA GLY A 41 4.55 7.45 5.41
C GLY A 41 3.59 7.26 6.58
N THR A 42 2.94 6.12 6.61
CA THR A 42 1.92 5.75 7.60
C THR A 42 2.47 4.62 8.46
N LEU A 43 2.43 4.82 9.75
CA LEU A 43 2.90 3.89 10.79
C LEU A 43 1.72 3.17 11.45
N PRO A 44 1.93 1.96 12.03
CA PRO A 44 0.88 1.19 12.66
C PRO A 44 0.36 1.85 13.94
N ASP A 45 -0.86 1.52 14.30
CA ASP A 45 -1.44 1.83 15.61
C ASP A 45 -1.05 0.77 16.64
N VAL A 46 -1.23 1.08 17.91
CA VAL A 46 -1.05 0.13 19.02
C VAL A 46 -2.10 -0.98 18.90
N ALA A 47 -1.64 -2.22 18.86
CA ALA A 47 -2.46 -3.44 18.81
C ALA A 47 -2.75 -3.97 20.23
N ASP A 48 -1.76 -3.91 21.13
CA ASP A 48 -1.92 -4.31 22.53
C ASP A 48 -1.49 -3.14 23.48
N PRO A 49 -2.44 -2.44 24.07
CA PRO A 49 -2.14 -1.32 25.00
C PRO A 49 -1.53 -1.79 26.34
N ASN A 50 -1.59 -3.08 26.67
CA ASN A 50 -1.01 -3.62 27.89
C ASN A 50 0.46 -4.06 27.71
N ALA A 51 0.94 -4.18 26.48
CA ALA A 51 2.33 -4.49 26.19
C ALA A 51 3.23 -3.26 26.43
N PRO A 52 4.55 -3.46 26.67
CA PRO A 52 5.48 -2.37 26.85
C PRO A 52 5.45 -1.37 25.69
N LYS A 53 5.22 -0.09 26.03
CA LYS A 53 5.16 0.98 25.04
C LYS A 53 6.45 1.05 24.19
N GLY A 54 6.30 1.18 22.88
CA GLY A 54 7.43 1.24 21.95
C GLY A 54 8.07 -0.12 21.68
N SER A 55 7.40 -1.21 22.01
CA SER A 55 7.84 -2.57 21.68
C SER A 55 7.09 -3.14 20.48
N ILE A 56 7.69 -4.14 19.83
CA ILE A 56 7.00 -4.92 18.79
C ILE A 56 5.74 -5.58 19.37
N ALA A 57 5.78 -6.05 20.63
CA ALA A 57 4.62 -6.64 21.28
C ALA A 57 3.42 -5.68 21.34
N ALA A 58 3.67 -4.38 21.53
CA ALA A 58 2.60 -3.38 21.54
C ALA A 58 1.99 -3.12 20.17
N LEU A 59 2.77 -3.23 19.10
CA LEU A 59 2.34 -2.94 17.73
C LEU A 59 1.95 -4.20 16.94
N GLY A 60 2.33 -5.38 17.43
CA GLY A 60 2.15 -6.66 16.76
C GLY A 60 3.29 -7.00 15.79
N ASN A 61 3.20 -8.18 15.15
CA ASN A 61 4.13 -8.62 14.13
C ASN A 61 3.93 -7.86 12.81
N THR A 62 4.77 -8.14 11.82
CA THR A 62 4.72 -7.50 10.48
C THR A 62 3.34 -7.61 9.84
N GLU A 63 2.66 -8.74 9.92
CA GLU A 63 1.32 -8.93 9.37
C GLU A 63 0.29 -8.01 10.05
N THR A 64 0.29 -7.98 11.39
CA THR A 64 -0.62 -7.12 12.17
C THR A 64 -0.37 -5.64 11.89
N GLN A 65 0.89 -5.23 11.86
CA GLN A 65 1.27 -3.85 11.55
C GLN A 65 0.92 -3.46 10.12
N THR A 66 1.15 -4.33 9.13
CA THR A 66 0.76 -4.09 7.73
C THR A 66 -0.75 -3.89 7.61
N ARG A 67 -1.54 -4.74 8.25
CA ARG A 67 -3.01 -4.62 8.26
C ARG A 67 -3.47 -3.29 8.88
N SER A 68 -2.85 -2.88 10.00
CA SER A 68 -3.12 -1.58 10.64
C SER A 68 -2.82 -0.42 9.69
N VAL A 69 -1.64 -0.41 9.08
CA VAL A 69 -1.21 0.64 8.15
C VAL A 69 -2.13 0.74 6.94
N LEU A 70 -2.49 -0.38 6.31
CA LEU A 70 -3.36 -0.38 5.13
C LEU A 70 -4.79 0.10 5.46
N LYS A 71 -5.31 -0.19 6.63
CA LYS A 71 -6.58 0.37 7.11
C LYS A 71 -6.51 1.89 7.28
N LYS A 72 -5.42 2.41 7.84
CA LYS A 72 -5.20 3.86 7.99
C LYS A 72 -5.06 4.56 6.64
N LEU A 73 -4.29 3.99 5.70
CA LEU A 73 -4.18 4.50 4.34
C LEU A 73 -5.55 4.54 3.65
N ARG A 74 -6.35 3.50 3.80
CA ARG A 74 -7.71 3.46 3.26
C ARG A 74 -8.57 4.59 3.82
N ALA A 75 -8.57 4.77 5.14
CA ALA A 75 -9.34 5.84 5.78
C ALA A 75 -8.89 7.24 5.32
N ALA A 76 -7.58 7.46 5.18
CA ALA A 76 -7.04 8.72 4.66
C ALA A 76 -7.49 8.98 3.22
N LEU A 77 -7.42 7.98 2.34
CA LEU A 77 -7.86 8.09 0.95
C LEU A 77 -9.38 8.33 0.86
N GLN A 78 -10.18 7.63 1.67
CA GLN A 78 -11.63 7.78 1.70
C GLN A 78 -12.06 9.18 2.15
N SER A 79 -11.30 9.86 3.01
CA SER A 79 -11.57 11.25 3.36
C SER A 79 -11.44 12.22 2.18
N GLN A 80 -10.77 11.80 1.10
CA GLN A 80 -10.59 12.56 -0.14
C GLN A 80 -11.40 11.98 -1.33
N GLY A 81 -12.36 11.08 -1.06
CA GLY A 81 -13.17 10.45 -2.10
C GLY A 81 -12.41 9.45 -2.99
N LEU A 82 -11.31 8.89 -2.45
CA LEU A 82 -10.49 7.86 -3.08
C LEU A 82 -10.56 6.57 -2.25
N ASP A 83 -10.05 5.46 -2.79
CA ASP A 83 -9.90 4.21 -2.05
C ASP A 83 -8.56 3.53 -2.45
N LEU A 84 -8.25 2.40 -1.84
CA LEU A 84 -7.01 1.62 -2.10
C LEU A 84 -6.84 1.26 -3.58
N GLY A 85 -7.93 1.03 -4.30
CA GLY A 85 -7.91 0.77 -5.74
C GLY A 85 -7.41 1.95 -6.59
N ASP A 86 -7.38 3.17 -6.05
CA ASP A 86 -6.87 4.36 -6.73
C ASP A 86 -5.35 4.52 -6.54
N ILE A 87 -4.72 3.74 -5.65
CA ILE A 87 -3.28 3.74 -5.48
C ILE A 87 -2.60 3.24 -6.76
N VAL A 88 -1.67 4.02 -7.26
CA VAL A 88 -0.86 3.70 -8.44
C VAL A 88 0.56 3.26 -8.07
N GLN A 89 1.08 3.74 -6.95
CA GLN A 89 2.38 3.34 -6.41
C GLN A 89 2.29 3.16 -4.90
N LEU A 90 2.95 2.12 -4.39
CA LEU A 90 3.07 1.81 -2.97
C LEU A 90 4.54 1.54 -2.65
N ARG A 91 5.08 2.23 -1.63
CA ARG A 91 6.42 1.95 -1.12
C ARG A 91 6.30 1.43 0.30
N VAL A 92 6.92 0.30 0.55
CA VAL A 92 6.88 -0.43 1.83
C VAL A 92 8.29 -0.48 2.40
N PHE A 93 8.44 0.08 3.58
CA PHE A 93 9.67 0.08 4.36
C PHE A 93 9.51 -0.88 5.53
N LEU A 94 10.38 -1.88 5.61
CA LEU A 94 10.32 -2.93 6.61
C LEU A 94 11.57 -2.91 7.48
N VAL A 95 11.41 -2.93 8.79
CA VAL A 95 12.53 -3.19 9.71
C VAL A 95 12.68 -4.69 9.85
N GLY A 96 13.92 -5.17 9.98
CA GLY A 96 14.19 -6.58 10.22
C GLY A 96 13.55 -7.05 11.53
N ASP A 97 12.74 -8.11 11.44
CA ASP A 97 12.07 -8.69 12.60
C ASP A 97 13.05 -9.61 13.35
N PRO A 98 13.30 -9.40 14.65
CA PRO A 98 14.12 -10.32 15.46
C PRO A 98 13.58 -11.76 15.43
N ALA A 99 12.26 -11.93 15.35
CA ALA A 99 11.64 -13.27 15.23
C ALA A 99 11.95 -13.93 13.88
N ASN A 100 12.35 -13.15 12.85
CA ASN A 100 12.77 -13.64 11.53
C ASN A 100 14.31 -13.51 11.34
N GLY A 101 15.07 -13.62 12.42
CA GLY A 101 16.53 -13.54 12.38
C GLY A 101 17.08 -12.18 11.96
N GLY A 102 16.35 -11.10 12.18
CA GLY A 102 16.74 -9.75 11.78
C GLY A 102 16.54 -9.43 10.29
N ASN A 103 15.88 -10.31 9.55
CA ASN A 103 15.47 -10.07 8.17
C ASN A 103 14.04 -9.52 8.11
N LEU A 104 13.73 -8.80 7.02
CA LEU A 104 12.36 -8.38 6.76
C LEU A 104 11.43 -9.60 6.68
N ASP A 105 10.24 -9.49 7.25
CA ASP A 105 9.21 -10.51 7.14
C ASP A 105 8.31 -10.24 5.91
N PHE A 106 8.77 -10.70 4.75
CA PHE A 106 8.02 -10.55 3.51
C PHE A 106 6.73 -11.40 3.51
N ALA A 107 6.73 -12.53 4.19
CA ALA A 107 5.55 -13.40 4.28
C ALA A 107 4.42 -12.72 5.06
N GLY A 108 4.73 -12.11 6.20
CA GLY A 108 3.78 -11.33 6.99
C GLY A 108 3.24 -10.10 6.24
N LEU A 109 4.12 -9.37 5.53
CA LEU A 109 3.68 -8.31 4.62
C LEU A 109 2.67 -8.84 3.60
N GLN A 110 3.01 -9.94 2.92
CA GLN A 110 2.21 -10.49 1.83
C GLN A 110 0.86 -11.03 2.32
N ALA A 111 0.82 -11.68 3.49
CA ALA A 111 -0.42 -12.18 4.08
C ALA A 111 -1.43 -11.06 4.30
N ALA A 112 -1.03 -9.97 4.93
CA ALA A 112 -1.91 -8.82 5.14
C ALA A 112 -2.23 -8.08 3.82
N TYR A 113 -1.26 -7.90 2.93
CA TYR A 113 -1.44 -7.17 1.67
C TYR A 113 -2.54 -7.78 0.79
N THR A 114 -2.61 -9.10 0.70
CA THR A 114 -3.60 -9.79 -0.13
C THR A 114 -5.03 -9.73 0.41
N GLU A 115 -5.23 -9.26 1.64
CA GLU A 115 -6.57 -8.94 2.16
C GLU A 115 -7.14 -7.65 1.55
N PHE A 116 -6.29 -6.78 0.99
CA PHE A 116 -6.66 -5.44 0.52
C PHE A 116 -6.51 -5.25 -0.98
N PHE A 117 -5.61 -5.99 -1.63
CA PHE A 117 -5.30 -5.86 -3.05
C PHE A 117 -5.44 -7.19 -3.77
N ALA A 118 -5.82 -7.12 -5.05
CA ALA A 118 -6.09 -8.28 -5.89
C ALA A 118 -7.20 -9.19 -5.33
N THR A 119 -8.14 -8.62 -4.60
CA THR A 119 -9.36 -9.31 -4.12
C THR A 119 -10.48 -9.22 -5.16
N ALA A 120 -11.54 -10.01 -5.00
CA ALA A 120 -12.72 -9.91 -5.87
C ALA A 120 -13.38 -8.52 -5.79
N GLU A 121 -13.40 -7.91 -4.60
CA GLU A 121 -14.01 -6.59 -4.36
C GLU A 121 -13.07 -5.45 -4.79
N GLN A 122 -11.75 -5.65 -4.68
CA GLN A 122 -10.74 -4.66 -5.05
C GLN A 122 -9.63 -5.34 -5.88
N PRO A 123 -9.85 -5.57 -7.20
CA PRO A 123 -8.93 -6.31 -8.06
C PRO A 123 -7.72 -5.48 -8.53
N ARG A 124 -7.76 -4.15 -8.42
CA ARG A 124 -6.70 -3.27 -8.92
C ARG A 124 -5.46 -3.34 -8.03
N THR A 125 -4.28 -3.39 -8.65
CA THR A 125 -3.00 -3.46 -7.95
C THR A 125 -2.12 -2.26 -8.29
N PRO A 126 -1.36 -1.71 -7.32
CA PRO A 126 -0.36 -0.69 -7.59
C PRO A 126 0.96 -1.33 -8.08
N THR A 127 1.88 -0.50 -8.61
CA THR A 127 3.30 -0.84 -8.53
C THR A 127 3.71 -0.86 -7.06
N ARG A 128 4.61 -1.76 -6.67
CA ARG A 128 5.06 -1.88 -5.28
C ARG A 128 6.55 -2.11 -5.18
N THR A 129 7.21 -1.36 -4.31
CA THR A 129 8.57 -1.61 -3.84
C THR A 129 8.51 -1.95 -2.36
N ALA A 130 9.21 -3.02 -1.93
CA ALA A 130 9.37 -3.38 -0.54
C ALA A 130 10.87 -3.55 -0.25
N ILE A 131 11.37 -2.84 0.75
CA ILE A 131 12.79 -2.84 1.12
C ILE A 131 12.96 -2.93 2.63
N GLN A 132 14.09 -3.50 3.06
CA GLN A 132 14.48 -3.43 4.45
C GLN A 132 15.19 -2.11 4.74
N VAL A 133 14.84 -1.49 5.86
CA VAL A 133 15.47 -0.31 6.41
C VAL A 133 16.03 -0.60 7.82
N VAL A 134 16.95 0.22 8.26
CA VAL A 134 17.60 0.03 9.57
C VAL A 134 16.66 0.32 10.72
N ALA A 135 15.83 1.36 10.61
CA ALA A 135 14.88 1.80 11.64
C ALA A 135 13.75 2.63 11.03
N LEU A 136 12.66 2.74 11.76
CA LEU A 136 11.53 3.63 11.52
C LEU A 136 11.38 4.62 12.69
N PRO A 137 10.73 5.78 12.49
CA PRO A 137 10.64 6.83 13.52
C PRO A 137 9.81 6.42 14.76
N LEU A 138 8.97 5.38 14.65
CA LEU A 138 8.19 4.85 15.76
C LEU A 138 8.91 3.61 16.34
N PRO A 139 9.34 3.64 17.63
CA PRO A 139 9.91 2.46 18.26
C PRO A 139 8.95 1.27 18.24
N GLY A 140 9.46 0.07 17.92
CA GLY A 140 8.67 -1.15 17.76
C GLY A 140 7.97 -1.29 16.42
N ALA A 141 8.00 -0.26 15.56
CA ALA A 141 7.45 -0.38 14.21
C ALA A 141 8.35 -1.26 13.32
N LEU A 142 7.74 -2.21 12.66
CA LEU A 142 8.32 -3.08 11.64
C LEU A 142 7.91 -2.65 10.23
N VAL A 143 6.87 -1.81 10.10
CA VAL A 143 6.27 -1.45 8.82
C VAL A 143 5.95 0.03 8.76
N GLU A 144 6.35 0.69 7.68
CA GLU A 144 5.86 1.99 7.25
C GLU A 144 5.52 1.93 5.77
N ILE A 145 4.42 2.55 5.36
CA ILE A 145 3.98 2.54 3.96
C ILE A 145 3.58 3.95 3.55
N ASP A 146 4.08 4.40 2.39
CA ASP A 146 3.56 5.57 1.70
C ASP A 146 2.93 5.19 0.35
N ALA A 147 2.15 6.09 -0.21
CA ALA A 147 1.42 5.82 -1.44
C ALA A 147 1.26 7.06 -2.32
N ILE A 148 1.11 6.80 -3.63
CA ILE A 148 0.58 7.78 -4.58
C ILE A 148 -0.70 7.19 -5.14
N ALA A 149 -1.80 7.92 -5.04
CA ALA A 149 -3.07 7.60 -5.68
C ALA A 149 -3.33 8.53 -6.85
N ALA A 150 -4.10 8.07 -7.83
CA ALA A 150 -4.48 8.86 -9.00
C ALA A 150 -5.97 8.68 -9.32
N LYS A 151 -6.59 9.78 -9.73
CA LYS A 151 -7.94 9.80 -10.29
C LYS A 151 -7.87 10.35 -11.72
N ALA A 152 -8.32 9.56 -12.68
CA ALA A 152 -8.38 9.98 -14.08
C ALA A 152 -9.36 11.17 -14.26
N PRO A 153 -9.20 11.99 -15.32
CA PRO A 153 -10.05 13.11 -15.65
C PRO A 153 -11.52 12.77 -15.76
#